data_93a48ec3e55260387233bac4addcdf89
#
_entry.id   93a48ec3e55260387233bac4addcdf89
#
_cell.length_a   1.000
_cell.length_b   1.000
_cell.length_c   1.000
_cell.angle_alpha   90.00
_cell.angle_beta   90.00
_cell.angle_gamma   90.00
#
_symmetry.space_group_name_H-M   'P 1'
#
loop_
_entity.id
_entity.type
_entity.pdbx_description
1 polymer ?
#
loop_
_entity_poly.entity_id
_entity_poly.type
_entity_poly.pdbx_seq_one_letter_code
_entity_poly.pdbx_strand_id
1 'polypeptide(L)'
;MNRKLVYSLLSLLLPVMAWSQTGNVQDASIPKDAPVNVKMTDFKGNVLNNEIVVFKSKANSKEYQGLTDSTGKFSTRLPAGDIYEIYILGFKDSTSYNILDIPATKGKAYYKDAFKVNIEFLPAKSFVLDDCNFETGKATLQPGSYSVLDELVAYLQRKDDERIELGGHTDNVGNAKNNLVLSEARANTVRAYLLTKGIDPSRVTAKGYGMKVPIASNKTAAGKAQNRRTEVKILE
;
A
#
# COMPACT_ATOMS: atom_id res chain seq x y z
N MET A 1 -18.81 -19.65 5.66
CA MET A 1 -17.76 -19.98 6.67
C MET A 1 -16.43 -19.50 6.10
N ASN A 2 -16.13 -18.20 6.23
CA ASN A 2 -14.97 -17.55 5.62
C ASN A 2 -13.85 -17.41 6.67
N ARG A 3 -12.78 -18.15 6.47
CA ARG A 3 -11.57 -18.04 7.29
C ARG A 3 -10.78 -16.79 6.85
N LYS A 4 -10.76 -15.77 7.71
CA LYS A 4 -9.85 -14.63 7.59
C LYS A 4 -8.47 -15.11 7.99
N LEU A 5 -7.49 -15.05 7.06
CA LEU A 5 -6.08 -15.19 7.39
C LEU A 5 -5.59 -13.87 7.98
N VAL A 6 -5.19 -13.93 9.24
CA VAL A 6 -4.47 -12.86 9.93
C VAL A 6 -2.98 -13.07 9.64
N TYR A 7 -2.35 -12.17 8.90
CA TYR A 7 -0.91 -12.19 8.71
C TYR A 7 -0.21 -11.51 9.89
N SER A 8 0.48 -12.33 10.70
CA SER A 8 1.39 -11.87 11.75
C SER A 8 2.75 -11.59 11.12
N LEU A 9 3.17 -10.32 11.06
CA LEU A 9 4.54 -9.93 10.73
C LEU A 9 5.42 -10.14 11.98
N LEU A 10 6.20 -11.21 11.98
CA LEU A 10 7.26 -11.43 12.96
C LEU A 10 8.59 -10.98 12.34
N SER A 11 9.12 -9.85 12.81
CA SER A 11 10.46 -9.38 12.47
C SER A 11 11.50 -10.19 13.23
N LEU A 12 12.19 -11.12 12.57
CA LEU A 12 13.36 -11.81 13.11
C LEU A 12 14.63 -11.06 12.73
N LEU A 13 15.16 -10.28 13.68
CA LEU A 13 16.56 -9.84 13.70
C LEU A 13 17.41 -11.04 14.18
N LEU A 14 18.21 -11.62 13.29
CA LEU A 14 19.23 -12.60 13.66
C LEU A 14 20.58 -11.92 13.84
N PRO A 15 21.31 -12.19 14.93
CA PRO A 15 22.65 -11.67 15.12
C PRO A 15 23.67 -12.39 14.22
N VAL A 16 24.55 -11.60 13.61
CA VAL A 16 25.71 -12.12 12.87
C VAL A 16 26.71 -12.70 13.86
N MET A 17 26.81 -14.03 13.94
CA MET A 17 27.93 -14.70 14.59
C MET A 17 28.96 -15.09 13.51
N ALA A 18 30.10 -14.41 13.57
CA ALA A 18 31.27 -14.83 12.82
C ALA A 18 31.85 -16.11 13.44
N TRP A 19 31.81 -17.20 12.70
CA TRP A 19 32.60 -18.39 12.99
C TRP A 19 33.66 -18.58 11.93
N SER A 20 34.92 -18.42 12.36
CA SER A 20 36.07 -18.85 11.59
C SER A 20 36.18 -20.38 11.73
N GLN A 21 36.02 -21.12 10.65
CA GLN A 21 36.49 -22.49 10.54
C GLN A 21 37.21 -22.72 9.21
N THR A 22 38.41 -23.21 9.39
CA THR A 22 39.32 -23.69 8.37
C THR A 22 38.78 -24.94 7.66
N GLY A 23 38.87 -24.95 6.31
CA GLY A 23 39.00 -26.15 5.50
C GLY A 23 37.74 -26.92 5.23
N ASN A 24 37.03 -26.52 4.20
CA ASN A 24 36.53 -27.37 3.10
C ASN A 24 36.01 -26.40 2.02
N VAL A 25 36.53 -26.46 0.83
CA VAL A 25 35.93 -25.82 -0.34
C VAL A 25 34.59 -26.51 -0.55
N GLN A 26 33.53 -26.04 0.13
CA GLN A 26 32.19 -26.38 -0.26
C GLN A 26 32.01 -25.83 -1.66
N ASP A 27 31.71 -26.72 -2.58
CA ASP A 27 31.30 -26.43 -3.95
C ASP A 27 30.25 -25.31 -3.87
N ALA A 28 30.62 -24.08 -4.27
CA ALA A 28 29.76 -22.93 -4.17
C ALA A 28 28.50 -23.29 -4.95
N SER A 29 27.40 -23.55 -4.25
CA SER A 29 26.18 -24.06 -4.86
C SER A 29 25.73 -23.08 -5.95
N ILE A 30 25.68 -23.59 -7.18
CA ILE A 30 25.29 -22.81 -8.36
C ILE A 30 23.95 -22.14 -8.05
N PRO A 31 23.85 -20.79 -8.16
CA PRO A 31 22.61 -20.10 -7.85
C PRO A 31 21.44 -20.64 -8.68
N LYS A 32 20.36 -21.05 -8.01
CA LYS A 32 19.11 -21.49 -8.65
C LYS A 32 18.11 -20.35 -8.81
N ASP A 33 18.53 -19.13 -8.53
CA ASP A 33 17.78 -17.90 -8.63
C ASP A 33 18.41 -16.97 -9.67
N ALA A 34 17.60 -16.04 -10.15
CA ALA A 34 17.99 -15.04 -11.11
C ALA A 34 18.01 -13.65 -10.45
N PRO A 35 19.00 -12.81 -10.72
CA PRO A 35 18.96 -11.42 -10.29
C PRO A 35 17.90 -10.66 -11.09
N VAL A 36 17.19 -9.76 -10.41
CA VAL A 36 16.13 -8.91 -10.98
C VAL A 36 16.38 -7.47 -10.53
N ASN A 37 16.47 -6.55 -11.48
CA ASN A 37 16.59 -5.13 -11.26
C ASN A 37 15.28 -4.44 -11.64
N VAL A 38 14.67 -3.75 -10.69
CA VAL A 38 13.45 -2.98 -10.89
C VAL A 38 13.78 -1.51 -10.99
N LYS A 39 13.11 -0.82 -11.92
CA LYS A 39 13.07 0.64 -11.99
C LYS A 39 11.62 1.07 -12.13
N MET A 40 11.21 2.06 -11.32
CA MET A 40 9.85 2.58 -11.30
C MET A 40 9.80 4.08 -11.55
N THR A 41 8.95 4.51 -12.47
CA THR A 41 8.74 5.92 -12.83
C THR A 41 7.26 6.19 -13.05
N ASP A 42 6.85 7.46 -13.00
CA ASP A 42 5.58 7.87 -13.58
C ASP A 42 5.68 7.96 -15.12
N PHE A 43 4.54 8.23 -15.79
CA PHE A 43 4.49 8.38 -17.26
C PHE A 43 5.21 9.64 -17.80
N LYS A 44 5.72 10.51 -16.92
CA LYS A 44 6.57 11.66 -17.28
C LYS A 44 8.04 11.38 -17.08
N GLY A 45 8.39 10.18 -16.57
CA GLY A 45 9.75 9.76 -16.28
C GLY A 45 10.26 10.20 -14.90
N ASN A 46 9.42 10.81 -14.04
CA ASN A 46 9.79 11.09 -12.67
C ASN A 46 9.93 9.79 -11.89
N VAL A 47 10.93 9.69 -11.04
CA VAL A 47 11.15 8.49 -10.23
C VAL A 47 10.09 8.35 -9.16
N LEU A 48 9.68 7.11 -8.89
CA LEU A 48 8.75 6.76 -7.82
C LEU A 48 9.52 6.01 -6.73
N ASN A 49 9.76 6.69 -5.62
CA ASN A 49 10.40 6.14 -4.42
C ASN A 49 9.36 5.60 -3.43
N ASN A 50 9.83 4.78 -2.49
CA ASN A 50 8.98 4.16 -1.46
C ASN A 50 7.78 3.36 -2.01
N GLU A 51 7.86 2.88 -3.26
CA GLU A 51 6.86 2.00 -3.83
C GLU A 51 7.19 0.54 -3.57
N ILE A 52 6.20 -0.23 -3.12
CA ILE A 52 6.36 -1.65 -2.86
C ILE A 52 5.91 -2.42 -4.10
N VAL A 53 6.85 -3.19 -4.66
CA VAL A 53 6.58 -4.11 -5.77
C VAL A 53 6.64 -5.54 -5.25
N VAL A 54 5.61 -6.31 -5.54
CA VAL A 54 5.47 -7.72 -5.14
C VAL A 54 5.55 -8.59 -6.38
N PHE A 55 6.38 -9.63 -6.32
CA PHE A 55 6.45 -10.72 -7.30
C PHE A 55 5.82 -11.97 -6.68
N LYS A 56 4.67 -12.35 -7.18
CA LYS A 56 3.92 -13.53 -6.71
C LYS A 56 4.13 -14.70 -7.64
N SER A 57 4.74 -15.77 -7.12
CA SER A 57 4.97 -17.03 -7.84
C SER A 57 3.65 -17.67 -8.27
N LYS A 58 3.52 -18.02 -9.54
CA LYS A 58 2.39 -18.81 -10.04
C LYS A 58 2.47 -20.29 -9.64
N ALA A 59 3.67 -20.80 -9.41
CA ALA A 59 3.88 -22.21 -9.07
C ALA A 59 3.44 -22.53 -7.63
N ASN A 60 3.66 -21.60 -6.67
CA ASN A 60 3.45 -21.89 -5.25
C ASN A 60 2.82 -20.72 -4.45
N SER A 61 2.43 -19.65 -5.11
CA SER A 61 1.84 -18.43 -4.52
C SER A 61 2.76 -17.70 -3.52
N LYS A 62 4.04 -18.04 -3.46
CA LYS A 62 5.01 -17.33 -2.61
C LYS A 62 5.23 -15.93 -3.14
N GLU A 63 5.31 -14.97 -2.22
CA GLU A 63 5.52 -13.57 -2.53
C GLU A 63 6.94 -13.15 -2.18
N TYR A 64 7.54 -12.36 -3.06
CA TYR A 64 8.81 -11.68 -2.91
C TYR A 64 8.57 -10.20 -3.14
N GLN A 65 9.08 -9.34 -2.28
CA GLN A 65 8.82 -7.91 -2.38
C GLN A 65 10.10 -7.11 -2.30
N GLY A 66 10.06 -5.91 -2.86
CA GLY A 66 11.09 -4.90 -2.74
C GLY A 66 10.49 -3.51 -2.67
N LEU A 67 11.25 -2.60 -2.06
CA LEU A 67 10.92 -1.19 -1.90
C LEU A 67 11.83 -0.36 -2.80
N THR A 68 11.26 0.54 -3.60
CA THR A 68 12.07 1.46 -4.43
C THR A 68 12.77 2.50 -3.56
N ASP A 69 14.05 2.72 -3.83
CA ASP A 69 14.88 3.73 -3.19
C ASP A 69 14.61 5.15 -3.76
N SER A 70 15.39 6.15 -3.31
CA SER A 70 15.28 7.54 -3.79
C SER A 70 15.55 7.72 -5.30
N THR A 71 16.08 6.69 -5.97
CA THR A 71 16.28 6.67 -7.42
C THR A 71 15.21 5.88 -8.16
N GLY A 72 14.15 5.45 -7.45
CA GLY A 72 13.07 4.62 -7.97
C GLY A 72 13.49 3.19 -8.30
N LYS A 73 14.51 2.64 -7.63
CA LYS A 73 15.08 1.33 -7.97
C LYS A 73 15.21 0.42 -6.75
N PHE A 74 15.20 -0.87 -7.01
CA PHE A 74 15.73 -1.90 -6.10
C PHE A 74 16.18 -3.13 -6.88
N SER A 75 16.93 -4.00 -6.21
CA SER A 75 17.36 -5.28 -6.77
C SER A 75 16.95 -6.41 -5.85
N THR A 76 16.55 -7.53 -6.43
CA THR A 76 16.17 -8.75 -5.71
C THR A 76 16.66 -9.98 -6.46
N ARG A 77 16.46 -11.16 -5.88
CA ARG A 77 16.69 -12.46 -6.55
C ARG A 77 15.44 -13.31 -6.46
N LEU A 78 15.05 -13.89 -7.57
CA LEU A 78 13.86 -14.73 -7.67
C LEU A 78 14.25 -16.14 -8.16
N PRO A 79 13.68 -17.21 -7.60
CA PRO A 79 13.86 -18.56 -8.10
C PRO A 79 13.62 -18.66 -9.61
N ALA A 80 14.51 -19.37 -10.31
CA ALA A 80 14.33 -19.65 -11.72
C ALA A 80 13.38 -20.84 -11.95
N GLY A 81 12.76 -20.91 -13.12
CA GLY A 81 11.79 -21.95 -13.48
C GLY A 81 10.37 -21.61 -13.03
N ASP A 82 10.05 -20.32 -12.90
CA ASP A 82 8.74 -19.86 -12.47
C ASP A 82 8.30 -18.61 -13.22
N ILE A 83 6.99 -18.36 -13.19
CA ILE A 83 6.35 -17.15 -13.70
C ILE A 83 5.84 -16.36 -12.51
N TYR A 84 6.16 -15.08 -12.47
CA TYR A 84 5.78 -14.18 -11.40
C TYR A 84 4.76 -13.15 -11.89
N GLU A 85 3.65 -13.02 -11.17
CA GLU A 85 2.76 -11.87 -11.32
C GLU A 85 3.36 -10.70 -10.55
N ILE A 86 3.43 -9.53 -11.20
CA ILE A 86 3.97 -8.30 -10.61
C ILE A 86 2.81 -7.45 -10.13
N TYR A 87 2.82 -7.08 -8.86
CA TYR A 87 1.85 -6.18 -8.24
C TYR A 87 2.54 -4.95 -7.67
N ILE A 88 1.87 -3.82 -7.74
CA ILE A 88 2.26 -2.58 -7.04
C ILE A 88 1.31 -2.44 -5.87
N LEU A 89 1.85 -2.33 -4.65
CA LEU A 89 1.05 -2.29 -3.44
C LEU A 89 0.61 -0.85 -3.16
N GLY A 90 -0.67 -0.57 -3.39
CA GLY A 90 -1.37 0.65 -2.97
C GLY A 90 -2.08 0.48 -1.62
N PHE A 91 -2.91 1.45 -1.26
CA PHE A 91 -3.86 1.31 -0.16
C PHE A 91 -5.04 0.44 -0.61
N LYS A 92 -5.23 -0.74 -0.01
CA LYS A 92 -6.27 -1.74 -0.35
C LYS A 92 -6.27 -2.22 -1.81
N ASP A 93 -5.37 -1.74 -2.63
CA ASP A 93 -5.32 -2.05 -4.04
C ASP A 93 -3.99 -2.70 -4.39
N SER A 94 -4.05 -3.93 -4.88
CA SER A 94 -2.91 -4.63 -5.46
C SER A 94 -3.20 -4.80 -6.95
N THR A 95 -2.90 -3.76 -7.71
CA THR A 95 -3.09 -3.81 -9.17
C THR A 95 -2.03 -4.72 -9.77
N SER A 96 -2.47 -5.78 -10.47
CA SER A 96 -1.57 -6.59 -11.30
C SER A 96 -1.04 -5.73 -12.43
N TYR A 97 0.28 -5.55 -12.45
CA TYR A 97 0.95 -4.71 -13.47
C TYR A 97 1.34 -5.52 -14.69
N ASN A 98 2.01 -6.66 -14.48
CA ASN A 98 2.57 -7.48 -15.57
C ASN A 98 2.97 -8.85 -15.03
N ILE A 99 3.61 -9.65 -15.89
CA ILE A 99 4.23 -10.93 -15.54
C ILE A 99 5.71 -10.91 -15.87
N LEU A 100 6.51 -11.64 -15.07
CA LEU A 100 7.92 -11.90 -15.33
C LEU A 100 8.11 -13.41 -15.41
N ASP A 101 8.53 -13.90 -16.58
CA ASP A 101 8.91 -15.29 -16.79
C ASP A 101 10.43 -15.42 -16.60
N ILE A 102 10.83 -16.29 -15.68
CA ILE A 102 12.24 -16.65 -15.43
C ILE A 102 12.39 -18.14 -15.74
N PRO A 103 12.84 -18.52 -16.94
CA PRO A 103 12.96 -19.92 -17.32
C PRO A 103 13.87 -20.72 -16.40
N ALA A 104 13.65 -22.04 -16.31
CA ALA A 104 14.54 -22.94 -15.59
C ALA A 104 15.91 -23.05 -16.27
N THR A 105 16.98 -23.06 -15.50
CA THR A 105 18.32 -23.33 -15.99
C THR A 105 18.59 -24.82 -16.05
N LYS A 106 19.45 -25.28 -17.02
CA LYS A 106 19.82 -26.68 -17.18
C LYS A 106 21.21 -26.93 -16.64
N GLY A 107 21.39 -28.05 -15.94
CA GLY A 107 22.68 -28.50 -15.44
C GLY A 107 23.35 -27.49 -14.50
N LYS A 108 24.57 -27.07 -14.84
CA LYS A 108 25.34 -26.07 -14.06
C LYS A 108 25.17 -24.63 -14.55
N ALA A 109 24.19 -24.34 -15.41
CA ALA A 109 23.93 -23.00 -15.89
C ALA A 109 23.26 -22.17 -14.78
N TYR A 110 23.54 -20.86 -14.76
CA TYR A 110 22.93 -19.87 -13.86
C TYR A 110 22.80 -18.52 -14.56
N TYR A 111 21.90 -17.68 -14.04
CA TYR A 111 21.74 -16.32 -14.55
C TYR A 111 22.81 -15.40 -13.98
N LYS A 112 23.66 -14.88 -14.87
CA LYS A 112 24.69 -13.87 -14.54
C LYS A 112 24.12 -12.45 -14.64
N ASP A 113 23.38 -12.19 -15.72
CA ASP A 113 22.78 -10.89 -15.98
C ASP A 113 21.40 -10.78 -15.34
N ALA A 114 21.07 -9.59 -14.87
CA ALA A 114 19.79 -9.33 -14.23
C ALA A 114 18.67 -9.15 -15.25
N PHE A 115 17.51 -9.73 -14.96
CA PHE A 115 16.25 -9.36 -15.61
C PHE A 115 15.94 -7.90 -15.29
N LYS A 116 15.56 -7.11 -16.29
CA LYS A 116 15.20 -5.70 -16.12
C LYS A 116 13.68 -5.56 -16.13
N VAL A 117 13.14 -5.07 -15.02
CA VAL A 117 11.70 -4.80 -14.88
C VAL A 117 11.53 -3.29 -14.77
N ASN A 118 11.06 -2.67 -15.85
CA ASN A 118 10.73 -1.24 -15.85
C ASN A 118 9.23 -1.11 -15.66
N ILE A 119 8.82 -0.37 -14.63
CA ILE A 119 7.43 -0.12 -14.26
C ILE A 119 7.13 1.35 -14.48
N GLU A 120 6.13 1.64 -15.30
CA GLU A 120 5.53 2.96 -15.42
C GLU A 120 4.18 2.93 -14.72
N PHE A 121 3.99 3.73 -13.68
CA PHE A 121 2.82 3.70 -12.83
C PHE A 121 2.42 5.12 -12.42
N LEU A 122 1.13 5.36 -12.26
CA LEU A 122 0.63 6.62 -11.70
C LEU A 122 -0.04 6.32 -10.35
N PRO A 123 0.60 6.65 -9.23
CA PRO A 123 0.00 6.48 -7.91
C PRO A 123 -1.33 7.24 -7.80
N ALA A 124 -2.31 6.64 -7.14
CA ALA A 124 -3.56 7.33 -6.86
C ALA A 124 -3.27 8.52 -5.93
N LYS A 125 -3.73 9.71 -6.34
CA LYS A 125 -3.59 10.94 -5.53
C LYS A 125 -4.63 11.04 -4.41
N SER A 126 -5.69 10.27 -4.48
CA SER A 126 -6.71 10.16 -3.43
C SER A 126 -7.44 8.83 -3.50
N PHE A 127 -8.00 8.41 -2.38
CA PHE A 127 -8.86 7.23 -2.27
C PHE A 127 -9.89 7.41 -1.15
N VAL A 128 -10.99 6.66 -1.24
CA VAL A 128 -12.03 6.65 -0.21
C VAL A 128 -11.71 5.57 0.82
N LEU A 129 -11.93 5.89 2.09
CA LEU A 129 -11.90 4.89 3.17
C LEU A 129 -13.25 4.17 3.19
N ASP A 130 -13.38 3.15 2.36
CA ASP A 130 -14.54 2.26 2.41
C ASP A 130 -14.62 1.63 3.80
N ASP A 131 -15.83 1.43 4.31
CA ASP A 131 -16.11 0.92 5.66
C ASP A 131 -15.69 1.84 6.82
N CYS A 132 -15.23 3.07 6.57
CA CYS A 132 -15.06 4.10 7.60
C CYS A 132 -16.41 4.77 7.90
N ASN A 133 -17.19 4.13 8.77
CA ASN A 133 -18.55 4.51 9.10
C ASN A 133 -18.65 5.17 10.48
N PHE A 134 -19.60 6.09 10.61
CA PHE A 134 -19.92 6.80 11.85
C PHE A 134 -21.35 6.52 12.30
N GLU A 135 -21.61 6.73 13.58
CA GLU A 135 -22.97 6.75 14.08
C GLU A 135 -23.79 7.85 13.37
N THR A 136 -25.08 7.63 13.19
CA THR A 136 -25.96 8.58 12.49
C THR A 136 -25.95 9.95 13.17
N GLY A 137 -25.61 10.99 12.40
CA GLY A 137 -25.54 12.36 12.87
C GLY A 137 -24.39 12.68 13.82
N LYS A 138 -23.48 11.73 14.07
CA LYS A 138 -22.35 11.91 14.99
C LYS A 138 -21.01 11.75 14.29
N ALA A 139 -19.93 12.11 14.99
CA ALA A 139 -18.54 11.87 14.61
C ALA A 139 -17.94 10.64 15.34
N THR A 140 -18.75 9.85 16.02
CA THR A 140 -18.33 8.63 16.70
C THR A 140 -18.17 7.51 15.67
N LEU A 141 -16.99 6.90 15.62
CA LEU A 141 -16.71 5.77 14.73
C LEU A 141 -17.51 4.53 15.13
N GLN A 142 -18.02 3.81 14.13
CA GLN A 142 -18.57 2.48 14.37
C GLN A 142 -17.46 1.44 14.55
N PRO A 143 -17.68 0.36 15.34
CA PRO A 143 -16.65 -0.64 15.61
C PRO A 143 -16.01 -1.25 14.37
N GLY A 144 -16.78 -1.45 13.28
CA GLY A 144 -16.28 -1.98 12.01
C GLY A 144 -15.26 -1.07 11.30
N SER A 145 -15.22 0.23 11.64
CA SER A 145 -14.33 1.19 11.00
C SER A 145 -12.87 1.06 11.42
N TYR A 146 -12.60 0.46 12.59
CA TYR A 146 -11.22 0.38 13.08
C TYR A 146 -10.32 -0.49 12.19
N SER A 147 -10.87 -1.51 11.52
CA SER A 147 -10.08 -2.35 10.60
C SER A 147 -9.48 -1.55 9.45
N VAL A 148 -10.28 -0.72 8.77
CA VAL A 148 -9.79 0.10 7.66
C VAL A 148 -8.85 1.20 8.13
N LEU A 149 -9.03 1.70 9.34
CA LEU A 149 -8.14 2.70 9.92
C LEU A 149 -6.79 2.09 10.33
N ASP A 150 -6.76 0.86 10.83
CA ASP A 150 -5.51 0.13 11.09
C ASP A 150 -4.76 -0.19 9.78
N GLU A 151 -5.47 -0.47 8.68
CA GLU A 151 -4.87 -0.60 7.36
C GLU A 151 -4.25 0.73 6.89
N LEU A 152 -4.92 1.87 7.13
CA LEU A 152 -4.37 3.19 6.82
C LEU A 152 -3.13 3.51 7.68
N VAL A 153 -3.14 3.14 8.96
CA VAL A 153 -1.96 3.25 9.82
C VAL A 153 -0.80 2.46 9.23
N ALA A 154 -1.02 1.19 8.89
CA ALA A 154 0.01 0.33 8.29
C ALA A 154 0.53 0.89 6.94
N TYR A 155 -0.35 1.46 6.13
CA TYR A 155 0.04 2.16 4.89
C TYR A 155 0.96 3.34 5.18
N LEU A 156 0.56 4.25 6.09
CA LEU A 156 1.34 5.44 6.43
C LEU A 156 2.67 5.11 7.15
N GLN A 157 2.75 3.98 7.84
CA GLN A 157 4.01 3.50 8.44
C GLN A 157 5.00 2.98 7.39
N ARG A 158 4.50 2.40 6.28
CA ARG A 158 5.35 1.99 5.15
C ARG A 158 5.77 3.16 4.26
N LYS A 159 4.90 4.16 4.13
CA LYS A 159 5.09 5.38 3.35
C LYS A 159 5.40 6.54 4.30
N ASP A 160 6.56 6.50 4.94
CA ASP A 160 6.94 7.38 6.05
C ASP A 160 7.16 8.85 5.65
N ASP A 161 7.38 9.12 4.38
CA ASP A 161 7.51 10.45 3.78
C ASP A 161 6.17 11.05 3.29
N GLU A 162 5.11 10.24 3.15
CA GLU A 162 3.82 10.73 2.66
C GLU A 162 3.08 11.58 3.70
N ARG A 163 2.50 12.66 3.21
CA ARG A 163 1.59 13.55 3.94
C ARG A 163 0.20 13.42 3.36
N ILE A 164 -0.83 13.44 4.21
CA ILE A 164 -2.21 13.28 3.78
C ILE A 164 -3.14 14.37 4.31
N GLU A 165 -4.21 14.63 3.57
CA GLU A 165 -5.39 15.33 4.03
C GLU A 165 -6.56 14.34 4.16
N LEU A 166 -7.19 14.31 5.32
CA LEU A 166 -8.44 13.58 5.56
C LEU A 166 -9.61 14.50 5.26
N GLY A 167 -10.34 14.22 4.18
CA GLY A 167 -11.52 14.96 3.75
C GLY A 167 -12.81 14.32 4.26
N GLY A 168 -13.57 15.02 5.09
CA GLY A 168 -14.91 14.60 5.50
C GLY A 168 -15.99 15.14 4.57
N HIS A 169 -16.92 14.28 4.13
CA HIS A 169 -18.01 14.65 3.22
C HIS A 169 -19.36 14.18 3.76
N THR A 170 -20.42 14.88 3.36
CA THR A 170 -21.82 14.53 3.63
C THR A 170 -22.62 14.47 2.33
N ASP A 171 -23.80 13.87 2.39
CA ASP A 171 -24.83 14.11 1.38
C ASP A 171 -25.46 15.51 1.56
N ASN A 172 -26.47 15.81 0.75
CA ASN A 172 -27.16 17.11 0.78
C ASN A 172 -28.34 17.18 1.75
N VAL A 173 -28.50 16.22 2.66
CA VAL A 173 -29.58 16.23 3.65
C VAL A 173 -29.24 17.16 4.81
N GLY A 174 -30.15 18.05 5.17
CA GLY A 174 -30.00 18.97 6.28
C GLY A 174 -29.35 20.31 5.92
N ASN A 175 -28.85 21.00 6.92
CA ASN A 175 -28.29 22.34 6.78
C ASN A 175 -26.82 22.32 6.40
N ALA A 176 -26.42 23.14 5.43
CA ALA A 176 -25.04 23.17 4.90
C ALA A 176 -23.99 23.50 5.97
N LYS A 177 -24.28 24.39 6.92
CA LYS A 177 -23.38 24.75 8.02
C LYS A 177 -23.19 23.59 8.98
N ASN A 178 -24.27 22.88 9.33
CA ASN A 178 -24.19 21.69 10.19
C ASN A 178 -23.43 20.55 9.50
N ASN A 179 -23.66 20.34 8.22
CA ASN A 179 -22.95 19.34 7.42
C ASN A 179 -21.44 19.63 7.35
N LEU A 180 -21.06 20.91 7.23
CA LEU A 180 -19.66 21.31 7.26
C LEU A 180 -19.02 20.97 8.61
N VAL A 181 -19.65 21.37 9.71
CA VAL A 181 -19.18 21.08 11.08
C VAL A 181 -19.09 19.56 11.34
N LEU A 182 -20.13 18.81 10.96
CA LEU A 182 -20.15 17.35 11.14
C LEU A 182 -19.04 16.66 10.35
N SER A 183 -18.83 17.07 9.09
CA SER A 183 -17.80 16.48 8.23
C SER A 183 -16.40 16.77 8.76
N GLU A 184 -16.17 17.97 9.27
CA GLU A 184 -14.90 18.34 9.90
C GLU A 184 -14.65 17.57 11.19
N ALA A 185 -15.68 17.43 12.04
CA ALA A 185 -15.59 16.62 13.26
C ALA A 185 -15.23 15.15 12.94
N ARG A 186 -15.81 14.56 11.89
CA ARG A 186 -15.52 13.22 11.44
C ARG A 186 -14.07 13.05 10.94
N ALA A 187 -13.61 13.97 10.10
CA ALA A 187 -12.22 13.97 9.64
C ALA A 187 -11.24 14.09 10.82
N ASN A 188 -11.54 14.95 11.80
CA ASN A 188 -10.73 15.10 13.01
C ASN A 188 -10.75 13.83 13.89
N THR A 189 -11.87 13.11 13.96
CA THR A 189 -11.93 11.83 14.70
C THR A 189 -10.99 10.80 14.06
N VAL A 190 -10.99 10.67 12.74
CA VAL A 190 -10.07 9.79 12.03
C VAL A 190 -8.62 10.23 12.26
N ARG A 191 -8.33 11.53 12.14
CA ARG A 191 -7.00 12.07 12.43
C ARG A 191 -6.54 11.69 13.84
N ALA A 192 -7.38 11.95 14.84
CA ALA A 192 -7.06 11.63 16.22
C ALA A 192 -6.71 10.14 16.39
N TYR A 193 -7.45 9.25 15.75
CA TYR A 193 -7.14 7.82 15.75
C TYR A 193 -5.75 7.52 15.20
N LEU A 194 -5.38 8.07 14.04
CA LEU A 194 -4.05 7.86 13.44
C LEU A 194 -2.93 8.34 14.38
N LEU A 195 -3.14 9.49 15.04
CA LEU A 195 -2.16 10.01 16.01
C LEU A 195 -1.98 9.09 17.22
N THR A 196 -3.06 8.47 17.73
CA THR A 196 -2.95 7.47 18.82
C THR A 196 -2.16 6.23 18.42
N LYS A 197 -2.03 5.97 17.12
CA LYS A 197 -1.24 4.85 16.55
C LYS A 197 0.19 5.26 16.17
N GLY A 198 0.62 6.47 16.55
CA GLY A 198 1.99 6.93 16.36
C GLY A 198 2.29 7.59 15.02
N ILE A 199 1.27 7.92 14.20
CA ILE A 199 1.49 8.72 12.99
C ILE A 199 1.78 10.17 13.40
N ASP A 200 2.84 10.76 12.83
CA ASP A 200 3.28 12.12 13.14
C ASP A 200 2.17 13.14 12.80
N PRO A 201 1.83 14.05 13.72
CA PRO A 201 0.81 15.08 13.52
C PRO A 201 1.04 15.98 12.29
N SER A 202 2.29 16.22 11.92
CA SER A 202 2.67 17.05 10.76
C SER A 202 2.32 16.40 9.42
N ARG A 203 2.15 15.08 9.41
CA ARG A 203 1.82 14.29 8.23
C ARG A 203 0.34 14.19 7.93
N VAL A 204 -0.52 14.53 8.89
CA VAL A 204 -1.97 14.33 8.75
C VAL A 204 -2.72 15.62 9.03
N THR A 205 -3.40 16.14 8.01
CA THR A 205 -4.36 17.24 8.15
C THR A 205 -5.78 16.71 8.07
N ALA A 206 -6.75 17.43 8.63
CA ALA A 206 -8.17 17.08 8.56
C ALA A 206 -8.98 18.29 8.10
N LYS A 207 -9.97 18.07 7.22
CA LYS A 207 -10.80 19.12 6.66
C LYS A 207 -12.22 18.63 6.38
N GLY A 208 -13.20 19.41 6.77
CA GLY A 208 -14.60 19.23 6.40
C GLY A 208 -14.92 19.88 5.06
N TYR A 209 -15.56 19.14 4.19
CA TYR A 209 -16.08 19.63 2.91
C TYR A 209 -17.60 19.74 2.93
N GLY A 210 -18.27 19.14 3.93
CA GLY A 210 -19.72 19.09 3.99
C GLY A 210 -20.30 18.48 2.72
N MET A 211 -21.32 19.11 2.17
CA MET A 211 -22.00 18.66 0.94
C MET A 211 -21.51 19.32 -0.35
N LYS A 212 -20.37 20.05 -0.29
CA LYS A 212 -19.91 20.89 -1.41
C LYS A 212 -19.24 20.11 -2.54
N VAL A 213 -18.73 18.90 -2.27
CA VAL A 213 -17.96 18.09 -3.22
C VAL A 213 -18.60 16.70 -3.35
N PRO A 214 -19.78 16.61 -4.00
CA PRO A 214 -20.42 15.32 -4.24
C PRO A 214 -19.68 14.54 -5.35
N ILE A 215 -19.55 13.22 -5.17
CA ILE A 215 -19.02 12.29 -6.19
C ILE A 215 -20.12 11.52 -6.90
N ALA A 216 -21.35 11.58 -6.38
CA ALA A 216 -22.50 10.90 -6.95
C ALA A 216 -23.76 11.77 -6.82
N SER A 217 -24.83 11.34 -7.49
CA SER A 217 -26.11 12.08 -7.47
C SER A 217 -26.77 12.05 -6.10
N ASN A 218 -27.02 13.22 -5.52
CA ASN A 218 -27.81 13.35 -4.30
C ASN A 218 -29.31 13.09 -4.48
N LYS A 219 -29.77 12.76 -5.69
CA LYS A 219 -31.19 12.41 -5.95
C LYS A 219 -31.52 10.97 -5.59
N THR A 220 -30.53 10.09 -5.47
CA THR A 220 -30.71 8.66 -5.15
C THR A 220 -30.16 8.32 -3.77
N ALA A 221 -30.74 7.31 -3.14
CA ALA A 221 -30.23 6.82 -1.85
C ALA A 221 -28.78 6.28 -1.98
N ALA A 222 -28.47 5.56 -3.06
CA ALA A 222 -27.14 5.05 -3.35
C ALA A 222 -26.13 6.19 -3.53
N GLY A 223 -26.46 7.22 -4.31
CA GLY A 223 -25.55 8.36 -4.51
C GLY A 223 -25.34 9.18 -3.24
N LYS A 224 -26.36 9.36 -2.40
CA LYS A 224 -26.19 9.95 -1.08
C LYS A 224 -25.26 9.13 -0.19
N ALA A 225 -25.35 7.78 -0.23
CA ALA A 225 -24.45 6.90 0.50
C ALA A 225 -23.00 7.08 0.07
N GLN A 226 -22.73 7.17 -1.24
CA GLN A 226 -21.39 7.44 -1.77
C GLN A 226 -20.87 8.83 -1.38
N ASN A 227 -21.75 9.82 -1.29
CA ASN A 227 -21.35 11.17 -0.87
C ASN A 227 -20.98 11.25 0.62
N ARG A 228 -21.56 10.41 1.48
CA ARG A 228 -21.19 10.29 2.91
C ARG A 228 -19.93 9.44 3.06
N ARG A 229 -18.77 10.05 2.84
CA ARG A 229 -17.48 9.37 2.82
C ARG A 229 -16.41 10.12 3.61
N THR A 230 -15.37 9.39 3.96
CA THR A 230 -14.06 9.95 4.33
C THR A 230 -13.09 9.66 3.21
N GLU A 231 -12.46 10.69 2.68
CA GLU A 231 -11.48 10.62 1.59
C GLU A 231 -10.07 10.89 2.15
N VAL A 232 -9.09 10.14 1.67
CA VAL A 232 -7.67 10.41 1.91
C VAL A 232 -7.10 11.01 0.64
N LYS A 233 -6.49 12.18 0.74
CA LYS A 233 -5.77 12.84 -0.35
C LYS A 233 -4.29 12.87 0.00
N ILE A 234 -3.45 12.35 -0.90
CA ILE A 234 -1.99 12.42 -0.78
C ILE A 234 -1.54 13.83 -1.16
N LEU A 235 -0.73 14.45 -0.29
CA LEU A 235 -0.19 15.80 -0.49
C LEU A 235 1.23 15.71 -1.05
N GLU A 236 1.51 16.51 -2.06
CA GLU A 236 2.85 16.69 -2.65
C GLU A 236 3.77 17.50 -1.73
#